data_ceab3401575feb714125d5726354eaa6
#
_entry.id   ceab3401575feb714125d5726354eaa6
#
_cell.length_a   1.000
_cell.length_b   1.000
_cell.length_c   1.000
_cell.angle_alpha   90.00
_cell.angle_beta   90.00
_cell.angle_gamma   90.00
#
_symmetry.space_group_name_H-M   'P 1'
#
loop_
_entity.id
_entity.type
_entity.pdbx_description
1 polymer ?
#
loop_
_entity_poly.entity_id
_entity_poly.type
_entity_poly.pdbx_seq_one_letter_code
_entity_poly.pdbx_strand_id
1 'polypeptide(L)'
;MPALGTIVILGLLTGGRPLYARDCISGQNTIAPRMPSLAAAVNPNPSEADIELPMPCGGKLILHHVCAPAKGYFGDLRIDLGCKDCGRRNQSFMEGKHGKGISGPFTLSDMPESWRLKLMQLADSGDDLCPSANDPANTGFYYFISKYEISNFQWKAVMEEGCRGADDQFSVDDPRPKIGISWFEAVEFTRKYTEWLIKNAPEALPGFALNRFGFIRLPTEAEWEYAARGGHRVTEYQMNEEEFFPLDGRPLADFAVFTDGEAAKPQERLAWIGTKCPNPLGIFDTAGNAAEMVLEPFHFSLGYRLHGTAGGFIIKGGSFRKSLVEIMPGRREEQPFYLSDGAFRSADIGFRVVLSGILTPQDRWESFDQQWATLGLQQLSTRTMGGSSGPGNAMEPNNDPIIEIDRLMGAAGDEAEKKKLLFLRNVFKHNKVLLRKQETEAIKGIIRSAVLTAESLQDYATRRKVVINGNISLEKMKAETVSASVIEALERGIARAKESLRMLDAAMGHFTKFYLDRVRESQSYPAELFERQLDLISQELSLDEDFVRSLRTRLDMFAKHVSLYKRQAGDLSPEIIQNDILSNSPL
;
A
#
# COMPACT_ATOMS: atom_id res chain seq x y z
N MET A 1 1.55 -64.52 29.12
CA MET A 1 2.33 -63.35 28.74
C MET A 1 1.56 -62.66 27.63
N PRO A 2 0.97 -61.50 27.89
CA PRO A 2 0.18 -60.80 26.89
C PRO A 2 1.04 -59.78 26.14
N ALA A 3 0.78 -59.65 24.82
CA ALA A 3 1.40 -58.72 23.91
C ALA A 3 0.86 -57.29 24.10
N LEU A 4 1.77 -56.34 24.22
CA LEU A 4 1.47 -54.91 24.18
C LEU A 4 1.11 -54.49 22.75
N GLY A 5 -0.15 -54.11 22.54
CA GLY A 5 -0.60 -53.46 21.32
C GLY A 5 -0.24 -51.98 21.33
N THR A 6 0.57 -51.57 20.35
CA THR A 6 0.90 -50.17 20.07
C THR A 6 -0.30 -49.53 19.37
N ILE A 7 -0.98 -48.62 20.07
CA ILE A 7 -2.04 -47.77 19.45
C ILE A 7 -1.33 -46.63 18.70
N VAL A 8 -1.34 -46.70 17.38
CA VAL A 8 -0.96 -45.60 16.51
C VAL A 8 -2.18 -44.67 16.41
N ILE A 9 -2.12 -43.53 17.07
CA ILE A 9 -3.08 -42.46 16.91
C ILE A 9 -2.76 -41.78 15.56
N LEU A 10 -3.47 -42.16 14.51
CA LEU A 10 -3.49 -41.40 13.26
C LEU A 10 -4.28 -40.10 13.51
N GLY A 11 -3.56 -39.02 13.85
CA GLY A 11 -4.12 -37.69 13.84
C GLY A 11 -4.44 -37.29 12.40
N LEU A 12 -5.71 -37.28 12.07
CA LEU A 12 -6.23 -36.66 10.85
C LEU A 12 -6.02 -35.13 10.95
N LEU A 13 -4.85 -34.66 10.50
CA LEU A 13 -4.66 -33.28 10.10
C LEU A 13 -5.37 -33.09 8.75
N THR A 14 -6.64 -32.76 8.80
CA THR A 14 -7.35 -32.17 7.65
C THR A 14 -6.88 -30.72 7.50
N GLY A 15 -5.64 -30.52 7.11
CA GLY A 15 -5.19 -29.26 6.56
C GLY A 15 -5.93 -29.06 5.23
N GLY A 16 -6.91 -28.14 5.20
CA GLY A 16 -7.55 -27.75 3.96
C GLY A 16 -6.48 -27.32 2.97
N ARG A 17 -6.37 -28.05 1.87
CA ARG A 17 -5.51 -27.61 0.75
C ARG A 17 -6.12 -26.34 0.18
N PRO A 18 -5.33 -25.29 -0.08
CA PRO A 18 -5.83 -24.10 -0.71
C PRO A 18 -6.51 -24.45 -2.05
N LEU A 19 -7.71 -23.92 -2.26
CA LEU A 19 -8.61 -24.25 -3.38
C LEU A 19 -7.99 -24.02 -4.77
N TYR A 20 -7.03 -23.11 -4.91
CA TYR A 20 -6.39 -22.78 -6.20
C TYR A 20 -5.36 -23.80 -6.70
N ALA A 21 -4.97 -24.76 -5.88
CA ALA A 21 -3.98 -25.79 -6.30
C ALA A 21 -4.63 -27.05 -6.87
N ARG A 22 -5.96 -27.19 -6.78
CA ARG A 22 -6.61 -28.49 -7.10
C ARG A 22 -6.74 -28.81 -8.57
N ASP A 23 -6.85 -27.81 -9.47
CA ASP A 23 -7.24 -28.06 -10.86
C ASP A 23 -6.32 -27.41 -11.92
N CYS A 24 -5.21 -26.77 -11.52
CA CYS A 24 -4.25 -26.29 -12.50
C CYS A 24 -3.40 -27.46 -13.03
N ILE A 25 -3.89 -28.10 -14.07
CA ILE A 25 -3.09 -29.07 -14.85
C ILE A 25 -2.35 -28.23 -15.90
N SER A 26 -1.02 -28.19 -15.83
CA SER A 26 -0.19 -27.61 -16.91
C SER A 26 -0.63 -28.25 -18.23
N GLY A 27 -1.22 -27.43 -19.10
CA GLY A 27 -1.83 -27.93 -20.32
C GLY A 27 -0.79 -28.61 -21.21
N GLN A 28 -0.85 -29.90 -21.28
CA GLN A 28 -0.28 -30.66 -22.39
C GLN A 28 -1.09 -30.37 -23.65
N ASN A 29 -1.04 -29.16 -24.18
CA ASN A 29 -1.57 -28.88 -25.53
C ASN A 29 -0.46 -28.30 -26.40
N THR A 30 0.30 -29.21 -26.96
CA THR A 30 1.21 -28.98 -28.09
C THR A 30 0.49 -28.80 -29.45
N ILE A 31 -0.81 -28.59 -29.45
CA ILE A 31 -1.56 -28.21 -30.65
C ILE A 31 -1.53 -26.68 -30.70
N ALA A 32 -1.10 -26.13 -31.84
CA ALA A 32 -1.18 -24.69 -32.09
C ALA A 32 -2.58 -24.21 -31.69
N PRO A 33 -2.71 -23.34 -30.66
CA PRO A 33 -4.01 -23.06 -30.08
C PRO A 33 -4.87 -22.37 -31.13
N ARG A 34 -6.07 -22.90 -31.32
CA ARG A 34 -7.11 -22.21 -32.09
C ARG A 34 -7.36 -20.88 -31.34
N MET A 35 -7.39 -19.78 -32.09
CA MET A 35 -7.65 -18.45 -31.47
C MET A 35 -8.83 -18.56 -30.50
N PRO A 36 -8.67 -18.18 -29.25
CA PRO A 36 -9.71 -18.28 -28.22
C PRO A 36 -10.89 -17.33 -28.56
N SER A 37 -12.06 -17.63 -28.00
CA SER A 37 -13.15 -16.65 -28.00
C SER A 37 -12.68 -15.37 -27.28
N LEU A 38 -13.31 -14.23 -27.58
CA LEU A 38 -13.02 -12.95 -26.92
C LEU A 38 -13.00 -13.10 -25.38
N ALA A 39 -14.01 -13.74 -24.81
CA ALA A 39 -14.10 -13.94 -23.35
C ALA A 39 -12.91 -14.76 -22.81
N ALA A 40 -12.54 -15.85 -23.49
CA ALA A 40 -11.42 -16.71 -23.08
C ALA A 40 -10.04 -16.06 -23.31
N ALA A 41 -9.93 -15.10 -24.21
CA ALA A 41 -8.68 -14.37 -24.39
C ALA A 41 -8.50 -13.24 -23.38
N VAL A 42 -9.59 -12.60 -22.97
CA VAL A 42 -9.59 -11.53 -21.94
C VAL A 42 -9.40 -12.11 -20.54
N ASN A 43 -10.02 -13.25 -20.25
CA ASN A 43 -9.91 -13.94 -18.96
C ASN A 43 -9.79 -15.45 -19.18
N PRO A 44 -8.60 -15.96 -19.52
CA PRO A 44 -8.41 -17.39 -19.79
C PRO A 44 -8.70 -18.29 -18.57
N ASN A 45 -8.60 -17.77 -17.38
CA ASN A 45 -8.84 -18.51 -16.13
C ASN A 45 -9.80 -17.74 -15.21
N PRO A 46 -11.11 -17.72 -15.50
CA PRO A 46 -12.09 -16.98 -14.71
C PRO A 46 -12.19 -17.53 -13.29
N SER A 47 -12.36 -16.63 -12.32
CA SER A 47 -12.46 -16.92 -10.89
C SER A 47 -13.53 -16.02 -10.25
N GLU A 48 -14.14 -16.47 -9.16
CA GLU A 48 -15.08 -15.67 -8.39
C GLU A 48 -14.45 -14.41 -7.78
N ALA A 49 -13.13 -14.45 -7.54
CA ALA A 49 -12.36 -13.31 -7.02
C ALA A 49 -12.07 -12.22 -8.07
N ASP A 50 -12.36 -12.47 -9.35
CA ASP A 50 -12.03 -11.53 -10.43
C ASP A 50 -12.87 -10.26 -10.38
N ILE A 51 -12.20 -9.13 -10.45
CA ILE A 51 -12.79 -7.81 -10.56
C ILE A 51 -12.63 -7.33 -12.00
N GLU A 52 -13.74 -7.04 -12.66
CA GLU A 52 -13.73 -6.58 -14.04
C GLU A 52 -13.77 -5.06 -14.11
N LEU A 53 -12.82 -4.47 -14.81
CA LEU A 53 -12.78 -3.04 -15.11
C LEU A 53 -12.98 -2.84 -16.61
N PRO A 54 -13.95 -2.00 -17.04
CA PRO A 54 -14.24 -1.80 -18.46
C PRO A 54 -13.07 -1.12 -19.18
N MET A 55 -12.86 -1.49 -20.43
CA MET A 55 -11.87 -0.90 -21.34
C MET A 55 -12.53 -0.37 -22.62
N PRO A 56 -11.83 0.48 -23.38
CA PRO A 56 -12.30 0.88 -24.69
C PRO A 56 -12.69 -0.34 -25.57
N CYS A 57 -13.53 -0.13 -26.56
CA CYS A 57 -14.01 -1.16 -27.50
C CYS A 57 -14.79 -2.32 -26.85
N GLY A 58 -15.40 -2.15 -25.69
CA GLY A 58 -16.08 -3.23 -24.97
C GLY A 58 -15.13 -4.29 -24.37
N GLY A 59 -13.82 -3.98 -24.33
CA GLY A 59 -12.82 -4.80 -23.67
C GLY A 59 -12.95 -4.78 -22.14
N LYS A 60 -12.16 -5.61 -21.47
CA LYS A 60 -12.10 -5.69 -20.00
C LYS A 60 -10.65 -5.85 -19.55
N LEU A 61 -10.33 -5.23 -18.42
CA LEU A 61 -9.15 -5.55 -17.63
C LEU A 61 -9.60 -6.37 -16.42
N ILE A 62 -8.95 -7.49 -16.20
CA ILE A 62 -9.22 -8.33 -15.03
C ILE A 62 -8.24 -7.94 -13.93
N LEU A 63 -8.78 -7.49 -12.81
CA LEU A 63 -8.05 -7.14 -11.61
C LEU A 63 -8.23 -8.21 -10.55
N HIS A 64 -7.23 -8.37 -9.72
CA HIS A 64 -7.29 -9.15 -8.49
C HIS A 64 -7.05 -8.24 -7.30
N HIS A 65 -7.81 -8.44 -6.22
CA HIS A 65 -7.63 -7.67 -5.00
C HIS A 65 -6.42 -8.17 -4.23
N VAL A 66 -5.68 -7.25 -3.63
CA VAL A 66 -4.57 -7.55 -2.74
C VAL A 66 -4.82 -6.82 -1.43
N CYS A 67 -4.93 -7.59 -0.36
CA CYS A 67 -5.07 -7.04 0.98
C CYS A 67 -3.71 -6.69 1.55
N ALA A 68 -3.55 -5.45 1.99
CA ALA A 68 -2.43 -4.98 2.79
C ALA A 68 -2.97 -4.56 4.15
N PRO A 69 -3.06 -5.48 5.13
CA PRO A 69 -3.63 -5.17 6.44
C PRO A 69 -2.78 -4.11 7.12
N ALA A 70 -3.37 -2.93 7.36
CA ALA A 70 -2.72 -1.87 8.13
C ALA A 70 -2.79 -2.25 9.61
N LYS A 71 -1.85 -3.06 10.04
CA LYS A 71 -1.67 -3.43 11.45
C LYS A 71 -0.50 -2.64 12.00
N GLY A 72 -0.65 -2.19 13.23
CA GLY A 72 0.44 -1.65 13.99
C GLY A 72 0.51 -0.12 14.04
N TYR A 73 1.38 0.32 14.91
CA TYR A 73 1.65 1.72 15.22
C TYR A 73 1.93 2.58 13.98
N PHE A 74 2.58 2.02 12.95
CA PHE A 74 2.94 2.74 11.73
C PHE A 74 1.84 2.74 10.67
N GLY A 75 0.78 1.93 10.82
CA GLY A 75 -0.38 1.92 9.94
C GLY A 75 -0.10 1.41 8.53
N ASP A 76 0.96 0.61 8.36
CA ASP A 76 1.32 -0.10 7.14
C ASP A 76 1.70 -1.55 7.45
N LEU A 77 1.73 -2.38 6.42
CA LEU A 77 2.29 -3.72 6.51
C LEU A 77 3.78 -3.64 6.15
N ARG A 78 4.66 -3.93 7.11
CA ARG A 78 6.08 -4.04 6.82
C ARG A 78 6.39 -5.39 6.20
N ILE A 79 7.09 -5.39 5.09
CA ILE A 79 7.55 -6.57 4.36
C ILE A 79 9.03 -6.46 4.02
N ASP A 80 9.69 -7.60 3.91
CA ASP A 80 11.06 -7.69 3.42
C ASP A 80 11.05 -8.06 1.95
N LEU A 81 11.59 -7.16 1.12
CA LEU A 81 11.74 -7.30 -0.32
C LEU A 81 13.17 -7.65 -0.69
N GLY A 82 13.34 -8.05 -1.93
CA GLY A 82 14.65 -8.40 -2.47
C GLY A 82 15.06 -9.84 -2.16
N CYS A 83 16.29 -10.18 -2.44
CA CYS A 83 16.85 -11.50 -2.19
C CYS A 83 18.23 -11.41 -1.54
N LYS A 84 18.56 -12.42 -0.73
CA LYS A 84 19.81 -12.47 0.06
C LYS A 84 21.03 -12.70 -0.82
N ASP A 85 20.91 -13.51 -1.84
CA ASP A 85 22.02 -14.03 -2.64
C ASP A 85 21.96 -13.70 -4.14
N CYS A 86 20.98 -12.89 -4.60
CA CYS A 86 20.86 -12.48 -6.00
C CYS A 86 22.11 -11.78 -6.53
N GLY A 87 22.75 -10.97 -5.71
CA GLY A 87 23.94 -10.20 -6.10
C GLY A 87 25.21 -11.01 -6.29
N ARG A 88 25.34 -12.18 -5.64
CA ARG A 88 26.58 -12.99 -5.72
C ARG A 88 26.82 -13.61 -7.09
N ARG A 89 25.75 -13.93 -7.83
CA ARG A 89 25.85 -14.55 -9.16
C ARG A 89 26.13 -13.55 -10.27
N ASN A 90 25.75 -12.27 -10.09
CA ASN A 90 25.84 -11.23 -11.12
C ASN A 90 26.82 -10.08 -10.80
N GLN A 91 27.74 -10.28 -9.86
CA GLN A 91 28.70 -9.24 -9.41
C GLN A 91 28.05 -7.98 -8.80
N SER A 92 26.76 -7.93 -8.60
CA SER A 92 26.07 -6.81 -8.00
C SER A 92 25.92 -7.04 -6.50
N PHE A 93 26.94 -6.64 -5.75
CA PHE A 93 26.94 -6.61 -4.27
C PHE A 93 25.96 -5.55 -3.71
N MET A 94 25.14 -4.96 -4.58
CA MET A 94 24.24 -3.84 -4.28
C MET A 94 22.77 -4.28 -4.19
N GLU A 95 22.51 -5.58 -4.39
CA GLU A 95 21.20 -6.16 -4.24
C GLU A 95 21.14 -6.97 -2.93
N GLY A 96 20.20 -6.63 -2.08
CA GLY A 96 20.00 -7.30 -0.81
C GLY A 96 18.56 -7.17 -0.34
N LYS A 97 18.20 -7.91 0.70
CA LYS A 97 16.90 -7.71 1.35
C LYS A 97 16.83 -6.31 1.95
N HIS A 98 15.65 -5.71 1.85
CA HIS A 98 15.35 -4.42 2.46
C HIS A 98 13.90 -4.36 2.91
N GLY A 99 13.67 -3.75 4.08
CA GLY A 99 12.33 -3.55 4.62
C GLY A 99 11.63 -2.39 3.90
N LYS A 100 10.36 -2.58 3.54
CA LYS A 100 9.50 -1.52 2.98
C LYS A 100 8.09 -1.66 3.56
N GLY A 101 7.42 -0.53 3.78
CA GLY A 101 6.01 -0.50 4.12
C GLY A 101 5.15 -0.63 2.87
N ILE A 102 4.06 -1.38 2.96
CA ILE A 102 3.03 -1.45 1.94
C ILE A 102 1.68 -1.09 2.54
N SER A 103 0.88 -0.31 1.82
CA SER A 103 -0.45 0.08 2.25
C SER A 103 -1.41 0.07 1.06
N GLY A 104 -2.65 -0.33 1.28
CA GLY A 104 -3.70 -0.22 0.28
C GLY A 104 -4.38 1.15 0.34
N PRO A 105 -4.72 1.78 -0.79
CA PRO A 105 -5.40 3.07 -0.80
C PRO A 105 -6.90 2.97 -0.53
N PHE A 106 -7.50 1.78 -0.62
CA PHE A 106 -8.94 1.59 -0.55
C PHE A 106 -9.35 0.71 0.62
N THR A 107 -10.50 1.05 1.21
CA THR A 107 -11.25 0.18 2.11
C THR A 107 -12.46 -0.38 1.38
N LEU A 108 -13.13 -1.37 1.95
CA LEU A 108 -14.38 -1.91 1.37
C LEU A 108 -15.44 -0.83 1.14
N SER A 109 -15.49 0.22 1.97
CA SER A 109 -16.43 1.33 1.80
C SER A 109 -16.14 2.22 0.60
N ASP A 110 -14.91 2.24 0.10
CA ASP A 110 -14.51 3.02 -1.06
C ASP A 110 -14.85 2.32 -2.39
N MET A 111 -15.22 1.05 -2.34
CA MET A 111 -15.42 0.21 -3.52
C MET A 111 -16.84 0.32 -4.09
N PRO A 112 -17.00 0.13 -5.41
CA PRO A 112 -18.31 -0.11 -6.01
C PRO A 112 -19.06 -1.25 -5.29
N GLU A 113 -20.38 -1.16 -5.20
CA GLU A 113 -21.19 -2.12 -4.46
C GLU A 113 -21.00 -3.57 -4.92
N SER A 114 -20.90 -3.78 -6.23
CA SER A 114 -20.65 -5.11 -6.81
C SER A 114 -19.31 -5.72 -6.38
N TRP A 115 -18.25 -4.91 -6.25
CA TRP A 115 -16.94 -5.37 -5.78
C TRP A 115 -17.00 -5.68 -4.28
N ARG A 116 -17.60 -4.78 -3.50
CA ARG A 116 -17.74 -4.94 -2.06
C ARG A 116 -18.49 -6.23 -1.69
N LEU A 117 -19.63 -6.50 -2.35
CA LEU A 117 -20.41 -7.71 -2.12
C LEU A 117 -19.59 -8.97 -2.46
N LYS A 118 -18.86 -8.94 -3.56
CA LYS A 118 -17.99 -10.06 -3.97
C LYS A 118 -16.89 -10.33 -2.94
N LEU A 119 -16.17 -9.30 -2.48
CA LEU A 119 -15.11 -9.45 -1.48
C LEU A 119 -15.66 -9.92 -0.12
N MET A 120 -16.84 -9.45 0.27
CA MET A 120 -17.50 -9.93 1.48
C MET A 120 -17.89 -11.42 1.39
N GLN A 121 -18.38 -11.89 0.25
CA GLN A 121 -18.68 -13.31 0.02
C GLN A 121 -17.42 -14.19 0.11
N LEU A 122 -16.29 -13.73 -0.46
CA LEU A 122 -15.01 -14.43 -0.35
C LEU A 122 -14.52 -14.52 1.09
N ALA A 123 -14.67 -13.45 1.87
CA ALA A 123 -14.31 -13.43 3.29
C ALA A 123 -15.20 -14.39 4.12
N ASP A 124 -16.49 -14.45 3.84
CA ASP A 124 -17.44 -15.33 4.55
C ASP A 124 -17.21 -16.82 4.21
N SER A 125 -16.72 -17.14 3.00
CA SER A 125 -16.36 -18.52 2.63
C SER A 125 -15.06 -19.00 3.31
N GLY A 126 -14.32 -18.12 3.97
CA GLY A 126 -13.01 -18.42 4.55
C GLY A 126 -11.89 -18.52 3.52
N ASP A 127 -12.17 -18.20 2.27
CA ASP A 127 -11.20 -18.23 1.17
C ASP A 127 -10.32 -16.97 1.15
N ASP A 128 -10.70 -15.93 1.88
CA ASP A 128 -9.92 -14.70 2.01
C ASP A 128 -9.45 -14.51 3.45
N LEU A 129 -8.14 -14.48 3.65
CA LEU A 129 -7.51 -14.26 4.96
C LEU A 129 -7.38 -12.76 5.30
N CYS A 130 -7.92 -11.88 4.47
CA CYS A 130 -7.96 -10.47 4.79
C CYS A 130 -8.88 -10.22 6.00
N PRO A 131 -8.49 -9.37 6.95
CA PRO A 131 -9.33 -9.04 8.09
C PRO A 131 -10.71 -8.58 7.66
N SER A 132 -11.74 -9.19 8.23
CA SER A 132 -13.16 -8.96 7.88
C SER A 132 -13.54 -7.49 8.05
N ALA A 133 -14.36 -6.99 7.14
CA ALA A 133 -15.02 -5.68 7.26
C ALA A 133 -15.88 -5.53 8.52
N ASN A 134 -16.22 -6.64 9.18
CA ASN A 134 -17.00 -6.68 10.41
C ASN A 134 -16.17 -6.45 11.67
N ASP A 135 -14.82 -6.43 11.56
CA ASP A 135 -13.95 -6.04 12.66
C ASP A 135 -13.56 -4.55 12.51
N PRO A 136 -14.19 -3.63 13.27
CA PRO A 136 -13.88 -2.20 13.19
C PRO A 136 -12.46 -1.85 13.64
N ALA A 137 -11.76 -2.79 14.32
CA ALA A 137 -10.36 -2.63 14.70
C ALA A 137 -9.39 -3.08 13.61
N ASN A 138 -9.87 -3.75 12.57
CA ASN A 138 -9.06 -4.45 11.59
C ASN A 138 -9.60 -4.17 10.17
N THR A 139 -9.75 -2.91 9.81
CA THR A 139 -10.14 -2.52 8.45
C THR A 139 -9.04 -2.92 7.48
N GLY A 140 -9.32 -3.93 6.64
CA GLY A 140 -8.44 -4.28 5.53
C GLY A 140 -8.29 -3.11 4.58
N PHE A 141 -7.06 -2.85 4.15
CA PHE A 141 -6.76 -1.92 3.08
C PHE A 141 -6.41 -2.70 1.83
N TYR A 142 -6.87 -2.23 0.69
CA TYR A 142 -6.75 -2.95 -0.57
C TYR A 142 -6.11 -2.07 -1.63
N TYR A 143 -5.36 -2.71 -2.50
CA TYR A 143 -5.10 -2.24 -3.86
C TYR A 143 -5.48 -3.36 -4.84
N PHE A 144 -5.60 -3.04 -6.10
CA PHE A 144 -5.96 -4.02 -7.13
C PHE A 144 -4.85 -4.08 -8.16
N ILE A 145 -4.45 -5.28 -8.51
CA ILE A 145 -3.41 -5.53 -9.52
C ILE A 145 -4.01 -6.31 -10.69
N SER A 146 -3.54 -6.05 -11.90
CA SER A 146 -4.01 -6.84 -13.05
C SER A 146 -3.63 -8.30 -12.87
N LYS A 147 -4.61 -9.19 -13.08
CA LYS A 147 -4.46 -10.64 -12.94
C LYS A 147 -3.42 -11.21 -13.90
N TYR A 148 -3.31 -10.60 -15.06
CA TYR A 148 -2.37 -10.93 -16.13
C TYR A 148 -1.51 -9.73 -16.47
N GLU A 149 -0.45 -9.96 -17.26
CA GLU A 149 0.28 -8.91 -17.97
C GLU A 149 -0.67 -8.19 -18.95
N ILE A 150 -0.38 -6.94 -19.29
CA ILE A 150 -1.14 -6.22 -20.33
C ILE A 150 -0.86 -6.84 -21.70
N SER A 151 -1.89 -7.33 -22.35
CA SER A 151 -1.81 -7.99 -23.65
C SER A 151 -1.74 -7.01 -24.83
N ASN A 152 -1.33 -7.50 -26.00
CA ASN A 152 -1.28 -6.69 -27.23
C ASN A 152 -2.64 -6.10 -27.61
N PHE A 153 -3.72 -6.84 -27.45
CA PHE A 153 -5.06 -6.33 -27.74
C PHE A 153 -5.54 -5.28 -26.74
N GLN A 154 -5.22 -5.42 -25.44
CA GLN A 154 -5.52 -4.39 -24.42
C GLN A 154 -4.72 -3.11 -24.69
N TRP A 155 -3.45 -3.27 -25.08
CA TRP A 155 -2.62 -2.15 -25.50
C TRP A 155 -3.23 -1.38 -26.67
N LYS A 156 -3.63 -2.09 -27.73
CA LYS A 156 -4.27 -1.49 -28.91
C LYS A 156 -5.53 -0.74 -28.54
N ALA A 157 -6.38 -1.32 -27.69
CA ALA A 157 -7.63 -0.70 -27.26
C ALA A 157 -7.44 0.69 -26.59
N VAL A 158 -6.33 0.88 -25.88
CA VAL A 158 -6.05 2.12 -25.15
C VAL A 158 -5.18 3.09 -25.96
N MET A 159 -4.15 2.57 -26.65
CA MET A 159 -3.10 3.40 -27.24
C MET A 159 -3.35 3.75 -28.70
N GLU A 160 -3.97 2.83 -29.45
CA GLU A 160 -4.30 3.05 -30.85
C GLU A 160 -5.71 3.61 -30.97
N GLU A 161 -5.94 4.56 -31.89
CA GLU A 161 -7.24 5.21 -32.06
C GLU A 161 -8.30 4.30 -32.74
N GLY A 162 -8.18 2.98 -32.55
CA GLY A 162 -8.96 1.98 -33.27
C GLY A 162 -10.45 1.88 -32.93
N CYS A 163 -10.88 2.46 -31.79
CA CYS A 163 -12.27 2.34 -31.33
C CYS A 163 -12.97 3.68 -31.36
N ARG A 164 -13.22 4.21 -32.55
CA ARG A 164 -13.89 5.51 -32.74
C ARG A 164 -15.40 5.42 -32.86
N GLY A 165 -15.97 4.21 -33.02
CA GLY A 165 -17.41 4.01 -33.18
C GLY A 165 -17.99 2.99 -32.21
N ALA A 166 -19.29 3.08 -31.94
CA ALA A 166 -20.02 2.12 -31.11
C ALA A 166 -20.04 0.70 -31.69
N ASP A 167 -19.71 0.57 -32.99
CA ASP A 167 -19.69 -0.70 -33.73
C ASP A 167 -18.28 -1.32 -33.85
N ASP A 168 -17.23 -0.63 -33.38
CA ASP A 168 -15.87 -1.16 -33.38
C ASP A 168 -15.75 -2.24 -32.32
N GLN A 169 -15.79 -3.49 -32.74
CA GLN A 169 -15.62 -4.61 -31.84
C GLN A 169 -14.14 -4.79 -31.46
N PHE A 170 -13.93 -5.07 -30.20
CA PHE A 170 -12.63 -5.45 -29.65
C PHE A 170 -12.12 -6.71 -30.39
N SER A 171 -11.03 -6.58 -31.15
CA SER A 171 -10.41 -7.68 -31.86
C SER A 171 -9.33 -8.31 -31.00
N VAL A 172 -9.44 -9.60 -30.71
CA VAL A 172 -8.41 -10.39 -30.03
C VAL A 172 -7.57 -11.08 -31.09
N ASP A 173 -6.61 -10.37 -31.62
CA ASP A 173 -5.69 -10.88 -32.63
C ASP A 173 -4.38 -11.43 -32.01
N ASP A 174 -4.00 -10.97 -30.81
CA ASP A 174 -2.78 -11.44 -30.14
C ASP A 174 -2.91 -11.37 -28.60
N PRO A 175 -3.19 -12.49 -27.92
CA PRO A 175 -3.30 -12.54 -26.44
C PRO A 175 -1.94 -12.66 -25.73
N ARG A 176 -0.81 -12.44 -26.41
CA ARG A 176 0.50 -12.38 -25.76
C ARG A 176 0.69 -11.03 -25.03
N PRO A 177 1.58 -11.02 -24.01
CA PRO A 177 1.93 -9.76 -23.35
C PRO A 177 2.43 -8.71 -24.34
N LYS A 178 2.10 -7.47 -24.07
CA LYS A 178 2.67 -6.32 -24.78
C LYS A 178 4.13 -6.13 -24.33
N ILE A 179 5.04 -6.33 -25.26
CA ILE A 179 6.49 -6.14 -25.09
C ILE A 179 7.04 -5.13 -26.09
N GLY A 180 8.30 -4.77 -25.98
CA GLY A 180 8.97 -3.88 -26.95
C GLY A 180 8.54 -2.42 -26.82
N ILE A 181 8.07 -2.01 -25.66
CA ILE A 181 7.68 -0.65 -25.33
C ILE A 181 8.65 -0.06 -24.30
N SER A 182 8.71 1.25 -24.23
CA SER A 182 9.47 1.98 -23.22
C SER A 182 8.66 2.15 -21.92
N TRP A 183 9.36 2.45 -20.83
CA TRP A 183 8.73 2.79 -19.55
C TRP A 183 7.78 3.99 -19.68
N PHE A 184 8.14 4.98 -20.48
CA PHE A 184 7.29 6.17 -20.73
C PHE A 184 5.99 5.82 -21.44
N GLU A 185 6.05 4.90 -22.41
CA GLU A 185 4.84 4.43 -23.11
C GLU A 185 3.94 3.58 -22.19
N ALA A 186 4.52 2.79 -21.28
CA ALA A 186 3.76 2.08 -20.26
C ALA A 186 3.04 3.06 -19.31
N VAL A 187 3.71 4.13 -18.86
CA VAL A 187 3.09 5.20 -18.06
C VAL A 187 2.01 5.93 -18.86
N GLU A 188 2.26 6.23 -20.14
CA GLU A 188 1.27 6.86 -21.02
C GLU A 188 0.01 6.01 -21.21
N PHE A 189 0.17 4.68 -21.31
CA PHE A 189 -0.96 3.74 -21.32
C PHE A 189 -1.81 3.91 -20.05
N THR A 190 -1.19 3.94 -18.88
CA THR A 190 -1.91 4.08 -17.61
C THR A 190 -2.67 5.41 -17.52
N ARG A 191 -2.07 6.50 -18.01
CA ARG A 191 -2.71 7.83 -18.09
C ARG A 191 -3.94 7.80 -18.98
N LYS A 192 -3.78 7.35 -20.24
CA LYS A 192 -4.88 7.30 -21.21
C LYS A 192 -6.02 6.41 -20.74
N TYR A 193 -5.70 5.26 -20.15
CA TYR A 193 -6.72 4.36 -19.63
C TYR A 193 -7.47 4.97 -18.44
N THR A 194 -6.77 5.63 -17.51
CA THR A 194 -7.41 6.37 -16.41
C THR A 194 -8.34 7.46 -16.92
N GLU A 195 -7.90 8.28 -17.87
CA GLU A 195 -8.73 9.33 -18.47
C GLU A 195 -9.97 8.76 -19.16
N TRP A 196 -9.81 7.64 -19.85
CA TRP A 196 -10.94 6.96 -20.49
C TRP A 196 -11.95 6.44 -19.44
N LEU A 197 -11.48 5.82 -18.35
CA LEU A 197 -12.34 5.35 -17.25
C LEU A 197 -13.12 6.50 -16.62
N ILE A 198 -12.46 7.60 -16.27
CA ILE A 198 -13.10 8.78 -15.68
C ILE A 198 -14.19 9.34 -16.61
N LYS A 199 -13.97 9.30 -17.92
CA LYS A 199 -14.92 9.83 -18.91
C LYS A 199 -16.08 8.88 -19.23
N ASN A 200 -15.84 7.57 -19.25
CA ASN A 200 -16.79 6.61 -19.83
C ASN A 200 -17.40 5.65 -18.80
N ALA A 201 -16.72 5.38 -17.67
CA ALA A 201 -17.14 4.43 -16.65
C ALA A 201 -16.66 4.85 -15.24
N PRO A 202 -16.91 6.10 -14.79
CA PRO A 202 -16.41 6.57 -13.50
C PRO A 202 -16.97 5.78 -12.33
N GLU A 203 -18.19 5.26 -12.44
CA GLU A 203 -18.86 4.43 -11.42
C GLU A 203 -18.17 3.08 -11.20
N ALA A 204 -17.35 2.64 -12.14
CA ALA A 204 -16.54 1.43 -11.98
C ALA A 204 -15.27 1.65 -11.14
N LEU A 205 -14.92 2.90 -10.82
CA LEU A 205 -13.74 3.23 -10.04
C LEU A 205 -14.06 3.32 -8.54
N PRO A 206 -13.20 2.77 -7.65
CA PRO A 206 -13.29 3.02 -6.22
C PRO A 206 -13.23 4.50 -5.91
N GLY A 207 -13.96 4.93 -4.87
CA GLY A 207 -13.99 6.33 -4.45
C GLY A 207 -14.88 7.26 -5.28
N PHE A 208 -15.56 6.75 -6.31
CA PHE A 208 -16.47 7.56 -7.13
C PHE A 208 -17.53 8.31 -6.32
N ALA A 209 -18.16 7.62 -5.36
CA ALA A 209 -19.18 8.23 -4.49
C ALA A 209 -18.65 9.37 -3.62
N LEU A 210 -17.31 9.51 -3.50
CA LEU A 210 -16.61 10.52 -2.71
C LEU A 210 -15.93 11.58 -3.56
N ASN A 211 -16.17 11.58 -4.86
CA ASN A 211 -15.42 12.38 -5.84
C ASN A 211 -13.91 12.13 -5.81
N ARG A 212 -13.49 10.96 -5.34
CA ARG A 212 -12.11 10.50 -5.28
C ARG A 212 -11.99 9.29 -6.16
N PHE A 213 -11.52 9.49 -7.38
CA PHE A 213 -11.40 8.38 -8.30
C PHE A 213 -10.08 7.64 -8.08
N GLY A 214 -10.17 6.30 -8.06
CA GLY A 214 -9.00 5.48 -8.28
C GLY A 214 -8.39 5.76 -9.66
N PHE A 215 -7.10 5.53 -9.78
CA PHE A 215 -6.36 5.70 -11.03
C PHE A 215 -5.45 4.51 -11.30
N ILE A 216 -5.21 4.26 -12.59
CA ILE A 216 -4.32 3.20 -13.04
C ILE A 216 -2.89 3.72 -13.09
N ARG A 217 -1.94 2.92 -12.61
CA ARG A 217 -0.49 3.17 -12.72
C ARG A 217 0.29 1.86 -12.80
N LEU A 218 1.59 1.96 -13.02
CA LEU A 218 2.49 0.83 -12.80
C LEU A 218 2.50 0.47 -11.30
N PRO A 219 2.67 -0.81 -10.93
CA PRO A 219 2.86 -1.20 -9.54
C PRO A 219 4.15 -0.59 -8.98
N THR A 220 4.16 -0.26 -7.71
CA THR A 220 5.42 -0.05 -7.00
C THR A 220 6.17 -1.38 -6.87
N GLU A 221 7.47 -1.34 -6.62
CA GLU A 221 8.24 -2.57 -6.40
C GLU A 221 7.67 -3.40 -5.26
N ALA A 222 7.23 -2.73 -4.18
CA ALA A 222 6.63 -3.40 -3.03
C ALA A 222 5.29 -4.06 -3.37
N GLU A 223 4.41 -3.37 -4.06
CA GLU A 223 3.12 -3.92 -4.49
C GLU A 223 3.30 -5.12 -5.42
N TRP A 224 4.23 -4.98 -6.37
CA TRP A 224 4.52 -6.06 -7.32
C TRP A 224 5.06 -7.31 -6.61
N GLU A 225 6.11 -7.14 -5.79
CA GLU A 225 6.77 -8.28 -5.14
C GLU A 225 5.89 -8.93 -4.08
N TYR A 226 5.15 -8.14 -3.30
CA TYR A 226 4.19 -8.66 -2.33
C TYR A 226 3.11 -9.50 -3.01
N ALA A 227 2.53 -9.01 -4.10
CA ALA A 227 1.53 -9.75 -4.86
C ALA A 227 2.13 -10.99 -5.54
N ALA A 228 3.32 -10.89 -6.14
CA ALA A 228 4.01 -12.00 -6.80
C ALA A 228 4.36 -13.14 -5.84
N ARG A 229 4.70 -12.84 -4.59
CA ARG A 229 4.98 -13.82 -3.54
C ARG A 229 3.72 -14.48 -2.96
N GLY A 230 2.53 -14.03 -3.31
CA GLY A 230 1.26 -14.57 -2.85
C GLY A 230 0.50 -13.71 -1.85
N GLY A 231 1.01 -12.51 -1.51
CA GLY A 231 0.31 -11.51 -0.73
C GLY A 231 -0.16 -12.02 0.64
N HIS A 232 -1.39 -11.66 1.00
CA HIS A 232 -2.02 -12.05 2.27
C HIS A 232 -2.40 -13.56 2.35
N ARG A 233 -2.22 -14.30 1.25
CA ARG A 233 -2.55 -15.74 1.22
C ARG A 233 -1.40 -16.66 1.60
N VAL A 234 -0.24 -16.11 1.86
CA VAL A 234 0.94 -16.86 2.31
C VAL A 234 1.33 -16.45 3.72
N THR A 235 2.01 -17.35 4.44
CA THR A 235 2.56 -17.06 5.75
C THR A 235 3.77 -16.13 5.64
N GLU A 236 4.14 -15.47 6.73
CA GLU A 236 5.35 -14.63 6.79
C GLU A 236 6.62 -15.44 6.43
N TYR A 237 6.71 -16.69 6.85
CA TYR A 237 7.80 -17.58 6.46
C TYR A 237 7.87 -17.76 4.93
N GLN A 238 6.75 -18.09 4.29
CA GLN A 238 6.66 -18.25 2.83
C GLN A 238 6.91 -16.95 2.07
N MET A 239 6.47 -15.81 2.64
CA MET A 239 6.75 -14.47 2.07
C MET A 239 8.25 -14.18 2.01
N ASN A 240 9.04 -14.72 2.94
CA ASN A 240 10.48 -14.48 3.06
C ASN A 240 11.37 -15.47 2.29
N GLU A 241 10.78 -16.48 1.64
CA GLU A 241 11.53 -17.44 0.82
C GLU A 241 12.22 -16.78 -0.38
N GLU A 242 13.35 -17.34 -0.80
CA GLU A 242 14.10 -16.83 -1.96
C GLU A 242 13.46 -17.22 -3.29
N GLU A 243 12.71 -18.33 -3.31
CA GLU A 243 12.03 -18.84 -4.48
C GLU A 243 10.61 -18.28 -4.62
N PHE A 244 10.05 -18.38 -5.81
CA PHE A 244 8.65 -18.07 -6.00
C PHE A 244 7.77 -19.08 -5.26
N PHE A 245 6.82 -18.58 -4.49
CA PHE A 245 5.72 -19.23 -3.75
C PHE A 245 5.90 -20.74 -3.50
N PRO A 246 5.25 -21.31 -2.50
CA PRO A 246 5.35 -22.74 -2.24
C PRO A 246 4.74 -23.52 -3.41
N LEU A 247 5.57 -24.30 -4.09
CA LEU A 247 5.19 -25.01 -5.30
C LEU A 247 4.52 -26.37 -5.04
N ASP A 248 4.21 -26.69 -3.79
CA ASP A 248 3.61 -27.97 -3.37
C ASP A 248 4.29 -29.20 -3.99
N GLY A 249 5.62 -29.13 -4.19
CA GLY A 249 6.41 -30.16 -4.84
C GLY A 249 6.33 -30.16 -6.39
N ARG A 250 5.64 -29.20 -6.99
CA ARG A 250 5.59 -29.03 -8.45
C ARG A 250 6.77 -28.20 -8.94
N PRO A 251 7.26 -28.46 -10.18
CA PRO A 251 8.36 -27.71 -10.75
C PRO A 251 7.92 -26.27 -11.11
N LEU A 252 8.85 -25.31 -11.06
CA LEU A 252 8.59 -23.92 -11.47
C LEU A 252 8.09 -23.84 -12.93
N ALA A 253 8.43 -24.78 -13.77
CA ALA A 253 7.96 -24.86 -15.16
C ALA A 253 6.43 -24.94 -15.31
N ASP A 254 5.70 -25.38 -14.27
CA ASP A 254 4.23 -25.34 -14.25
C ASP A 254 3.68 -23.92 -14.09
N PHE A 255 4.47 -23.02 -13.53
CA PHE A 255 4.07 -21.65 -13.14
C PHE A 255 4.74 -20.57 -13.98
N ALA A 256 5.85 -20.86 -14.65
CA ALA A 256 6.68 -19.89 -15.34
C ALA A 256 6.99 -20.28 -16.80
N VAL A 257 7.18 -19.27 -17.64
CA VAL A 257 7.73 -19.41 -18.98
C VAL A 257 9.16 -18.86 -18.97
N PHE A 258 10.15 -19.73 -19.17
CA PHE A 258 11.59 -19.40 -19.11
C PHE A 258 12.38 -20.24 -20.12
N THR A 259 13.69 -20.01 -20.23
CA THR A 259 14.54 -20.79 -21.13
C THR A 259 15.30 -21.90 -20.41
N ASP A 260 15.42 -23.09 -21.03
CA ASP A 260 16.22 -24.22 -20.53
C ASP A 260 17.68 -24.16 -20.98
N GLY A 261 18.12 -23.04 -21.58
CA GLY A 261 19.50 -22.84 -22.00
C GLY A 261 19.82 -23.31 -23.42
N GLU A 262 18.93 -24.01 -24.11
CA GLU A 262 19.11 -24.38 -25.52
C GLU A 262 18.44 -23.37 -26.47
N ALA A 263 19.10 -23.13 -27.60
CA ALA A 263 18.86 -22.05 -28.56
C ALA A 263 17.51 -22.12 -29.30
N ALA A 264 16.41 -21.98 -28.60
CA ALA A 264 15.14 -21.67 -29.26
C ALA A 264 15.08 -20.19 -29.64
N LYS A 265 14.47 -19.91 -30.77
CA LYS A 265 14.28 -18.53 -31.24
C LYS A 265 13.46 -17.74 -30.19
N PRO A 266 13.91 -16.59 -29.73
CA PRO A 266 13.28 -15.86 -28.60
C PRO A 266 11.78 -15.59 -28.78
N GLN A 267 11.33 -15.35 -30.01
CA GLN A 267 9.92 -15.01 -30.33
C GLN A 267 8.97 -16.22 -30.27
N GLU A 268 9.47 -17.46 -30.30
CA GLU A 268 8.66 -18.68 -30.26
C GLU A 268 8.30 -19.10 -28.83
N ARG A 269 8.88 -18.46 -27.81
CA ARG A 269 8.69 -18.81 -26.38
C ARG A 269 7.80 -17.88 -25.59
N LEU A 270 7.51 -16.68 -26.07
CA LEU A 270 6.54 -15.79 -25.41
C LEU A 270 5.15 -16.44 -25.49
N ALA A 271 4.62 -16.83 -24.35
CA ALA A 271 3.34 -17.50 -24.24
C ALA A 271 2.17 -16.49 -24.21
N TRP A 272 0.97 -16.98 -24.46
CA TRP A 272 -0.25 -16.25 -24.17
C TRP A 272 -0.39 -16.02 -22.67
N ILE A 273 -1.03 -14.91 -22.27
CA ILE A 273 -1.31 -14.62 -20.85
C ILE A 273 -2.11 -15.76 -20.23
N GLY A 274 -1.83 -16.09 -18.97
CA GLY A 274 -2.56 -17.07 -18.18
C GLY A 274 -2.44 -18.53 -18.66
N THR A 275 -1.40 -18.89 -19.41
CA THR A 275 -1.18 -20.28 -19.86
C THR A 275 -0.53 -21.16 -18.80
N LYS A 276 0.10 -20.58 -17.81
CA LYS A 276 0.72 -21.27 -16.68
C LYS A 276 -0.20 -21.26 -15.46
N CYS A 277 0.20 -21.93 -14.39
CA CYS A 277 -0.53 -21.90 -13.14
C CYS A 277 -0.36 -20.56 -12.41
N PRO A 278 -1.38 -20.09 -11.67
CA PRO A 278 -1.28 -18.87 -10.90
C PRO A 278 -0.44 -19.05 -9.63
N ASN A 279 0.01 -17.95 -9.07
CA ASN A 279 0.58 -17.92 -7.73
C ASN A 279 -0.51 -18.13 -6.64
N PRO A 280 -0.17 -18.24 -5.34
CA PRO A 280 -1.15 -18.45 -4.27
C PRO A 280 -2.24 -17.38 -4.18
N LEU A 281 -1.97 -16.16 -4.67
CA LEU A 281 -2.95 -15.08 -4.71
C LEU A 281 -3.92 -15.19 -5.91
N GLY A 282 -3.63 -16.05 -6.89
CA GLY A 282 -4.45 -16.20 -8.11
C GLY A 282 -3.99 -15.30 -9.27
N ILE A 283 -2.78 -14.73 -9.18
CA ILE A 283 -2.18 -13.88 -10.21
C ILE A 283 -1.28 -14.74 -11.10
N PHE A 284 -1.35 -14.53 -12.42
CA PHE A 284 -0.63 -15.29 -13.42
C PHE A 284 0.61 -14.55 -13.95
N ASP A 285 1.55 -15.31 -14.47
CA ASP A 285 2.71 -14.83 -15.23
C ASP A 285 3.61 -13.86 -14.44
N THR A 286 3.61 -13.92 -13.09
CA THR A 286 4.52 -13.15 -12.24
C THR A 286 5.94 -13.75 -12.25
N ALA A 287 6.11 -14.95 -12.78
CA ALA A 287 7.37 -15.65 -12.93
C ALA A 287 7.60 -15.95 -14.41
N GLY A 288 8.59 -15.32 -15.03
CA GLY A 288 8.90 -15.49 -16.46
C GLY A 288 7.90 -14.80 -17.38
N ASN A 289 7.72 -15.33 -18.57
CA ASN A 289 6.96 -14.77 -19.69
C ASN A 289 7.52 -13.39 -20.11
N ALA A 290 6.95 -12.25 -19.75
CA ALA A 290 7.60 -10.96 -19.93
C ALA A 290 8.09 -10.40 -18.58
N ALA A 291 9.32 -9.88 -18.54
CA ALA A 291 9.77 -9.12 -17.37
C ALA A 291 8.94 -7.84 -17.23
N GLU A 292 8.62 -7.42 -16.01
CA GLU A 292 7.63 -6.39 -15.76
C GLU A 292 8.21 -5.12 -15.19
N MET A 293 7.91 -3.99 -15.84
CA MET A 293 8.29 -2.65 -15.38
C MET A 293 7.53 -2.28 -14.12
N VAL A 294 8.23 -1.68 -13.15
CA VAL A 294 7.63 -1.05 -11.98
C VAL A 294 7.80 0.47 -11.98
N LEU A 295 7.13 1.15 -11.06
CA LEU A 295 7.03 2.60 -11.04
C LEU A 295 8.34 3.27 -10.57
N GLU A 296 9.04 2.66 -9.61
CA GLU A 296 10.17 3.31 -8.95
C GLU A 296 11.45 3.27 -9.78
N PRO A 297 12.27 4.31 -9.64
CA PRO A 297 13.68 4.28 -10.03
C PRO A 297 14.46 3.24 -9.22
N PHE A 298 15.56 2.78 -9.76
CA PHE A 298 16.43 1.84 -9.08
C PHE A 298 17.13 2.49 -7.87
N HIS A 299 17.11 1.78 -6.75
CA HIS A 299 17.83 2.11 -5.51
C HIS A 299 18.79 0.98 -5.17
N PHE A 300 19.98 1.30 -4.71
CA PHE A 300 20.85 0.32 -4.09
C PHE A 300 20.21 -0.21 -2.81
N SER A 301 20.35 -1.50 -2.58
CA SER A 301 19.83 -2.19 -1.40
C SER A 301 20.98 -2.91 -0.71
N LEU A 302 21.36 -2.45 0.48
CA LEU A 302 22.43 -3.02 1.29
C LEU A 302 22.13 -2.87 2.77
N GLY A 303 22.41 -3.92 3.55
CA GLY A 303 22.22 -3.90 4.99
C GLY A 303 20.75 -3.68 5.40
N TYR A 304 19.83 -4.36 4.75
CA TYR A 304 18.38 -4.29 5.00
C TYR A 304 17.73 -2.92 4.78
N ARG A 305 18.37 -2.04 4.01
CA ARG A 305 17.79 -0.73 3.68
C ARG A 305 18.07 -0.32 2.24
N LEU A 306 17.22 0.55 1.73
CA LEU A 306 17.46 1.25 0.47
C LEU A 306 18.44 2.41 0.71
N HIS A 307 19.37 2.57 -0.22
CA HIS A 307 20.32 3.67 -0.28
C HIS A 307 19.87 4.71 -1.32
N GLY A 308 20.78 5.63 -1.66
CA GLY A 308 20.48 6.70 -2.60
C GLY A 308 19.90 6.20 -3.93
N THR A 309 18.97 6.97 -4.47
CA THR A 309 18.43 6.74 -5.81
C THR A 309 19.47 7.17 -6.84
N ALA A 310 19.83 6.25 -7.73
CA ALA A 310 20.69 6.58 -8.87
C ALA A 310 20.42 5.56 -9.97
N GLY A 311 20.09 6.03 -11.16
CA GLY A 311 19.99 5.15 -12.31
C GLY A 311 18.61 5.10 -12.97
N GLY A 312 18.31 3.98 -13.61
CA GLY A 312 17.14 3.76 -14.42
C GLY A 312 15.94 3.22 -13.67
N PHE A 313 15.07 2.51 -14.36
CA PHE A 313 13.90 1.89 -13.77
C PHE A 313 14.16 0.39 -13.44
N ILE A 314 13.31 -0.16 -12.61
CA ILE A 314 13.38 -1.56 -12.17
C ILE A 314 12.46 -2.42 -13.02
N ILE A 315 12.93 -3.62 -13.39
CA ILE A 315 12.10 -4.71 -13.90
C ILE A 315 12.15 -5.91 -12.95
N LYS A 316 11.06 -6.67 -12.91
CA LYS A 316 10.82 -7.78 -11.99
C LYS A 316 10.36 -9.05 -12.75
N GLY A 317 10.37 -10.20 -12.06
CA GLY A 317 9.77 -11.45 -12.52
C GLY A 317 10.65 -12.29 -13.43
N GLY A 318 11.63 -11.70 -14.10
CA GLY A 318 12.39 -12.33 -15.17
C GLY A 318 11.55 -12.49 -16.44
N SER A 319 12.13 -13.06 -17.51
CA SER A 319 11.44 -13.21 -18.79
C SER A 319 11.61 -14.61 -19.39
N PHE A 320 10.89 -14.90 -20.46
CA PHE A 320 11.07 -16.13 -21.25
C PHE A 320 12.51 -16.34 -21.75
N ARG A 321 13.36 -15.32 -21.67
CA ARG A 321 14.80 -15.39 -22.05
C ARG A 321 15.72 -15.75 -20.90
N LYS A 322 15.21 -15.71 -19.66
CA LYS A 322 15.98 -16.00 -18.45
C LYS A 322 16.00 -17.50 -18.17
N SER A 323 17.09 -17.95 -17.56
CA SER A 323 17.20 -19.33 -17.06
C SER A 323 16.45 -19.48 -15.73
N LEU A 324 16.15 -20.71 -15.34
CA LEU A 324 15.47 -21.05 -14.09
C LEU A 324 16.06 -20.35 -12.86
N VAL A 325 17.39 -20.32 -12.76
CA VAL A 325 18.10 -19.72 -11.61
C VAL A 325 18.03 -18.19 -11.56
N GLU A 326 17.55 -17.58 -12.63
CA GLU A 326 17.37 -16.13 -12.72
C GLU A 326 15.92 -15.70 -12.45
N ILE A 327 14.99 -16.66 -12.37
CA ILE A 327 13.57 -16.40 -12.07
C ILE A 327 13.36 -16.42 -10.56
N MET A 328 13.38 -15.26 -9.94
CA MET A 328 13.21 -15.08 -8.49
C MET A 328 12.35 -13.85 -8.18
N PRO A 329 11.44 -13.90 -7.20
CA PRO A 329 10.55 -12.75 -6.90
C PRO A 329 11.32 -11.53 -6.39
N GLY A 330 12.37 -11.74 -5.61
CA GLY A 330 13.19 -10.69 -5.03
C GLY A 330 14.25 -10.11 -5.99
N ARG A 331 14.46 -10.70 -7.18
CA ARG A 331 15.42 -10.20 -8.13
C ARG A 331 14.98 -8.87 -8.71
N ARG A 332 15.91 -7.93 -8.76
CA ARG A 332 15.75 -6.58 -9.29
C ARG A 332 16.75 -6.39 -10.43
N GLU A 333 16.27 -5.98 -11.59
CA GLU A 333 17.16 -5.66 -12.70
C GLU A 333 16.96 -4.18 -13.08
N GLU A 334 18.05 -3.45 -13.14
CA GLU A 334 18.04 -2.06 -13.57
C GLU A 334 18.06 -1.97 -15.09
N GLN A 335 17.24 -1.08 -15.66
CA GLN A 335 17.24 -0.75 -17.07
C GLN A 335 17.35 0.76 -17.27
N PRO A 336 18.08 1.23 -18.28
CA PRO A 336 18.18 2.66 -18.54
C PRO A 336 16.86 3.22 -19.09
N PHE A 337 16.55 4.49 -18.77
CA PHE A 337 15.40 5.15 -19.39
C PHE A 337 15.64 5.47 -20.86
N TYR A 338 16.88 5.77 -21.24
CA TYR A 338 17.27 6.22 -22.58
C TYR A 338 18.55 5.53 -23.05
N LEU A 339 18.61 5.32 -24.34
CA LEU A 339 19.83 5.01 -25.09
C LEU A 339 20.11 6.13 -26.10
N SER A 340 21.19 6.00 -26.84
CA SER A 340 21.60 6.98 -27.87
C SER A 340 20.58 7.19 -28.98
N ASP A 341 19.72 6.22 -29.22
CA ASP A 341 18.68 6.18 -30.25
C ASP A 341 17.26 6.45 -29.71
N GLY A 342 17.14 6.83 -28.43
CA GLY A 342 15.87 7.21 -27.81
C GLY A 342 15.53 6.46 -26.53
N ALA A 343 14.25 6.33 -26.23
CA ALA A 343 13.77 5.62 -25.06
C ALA A 343 14.09 4.11 -25.16
N PHE A 344 14.60 3.54 -24.06
CA PHE A 344 14.96 2.12 -24.02
C PHE A 344 13.73 1.22 -24.22
N ARG A 345 13.89 0.18 -25.03
CA ARG A 345 12.88 -0.86 -25.28
C ARG A 345 13.58 -2.21 -25.36
N SER A 346 12.91 -3.26 -24.85
CA SER A 346 13.37 -4.63 -25.00
C SER A 346 12.23 -5.57 -25.45
N ALA A 347 12.57 -6.52 -26.27
CA ALA A 347 11.61 -7.50 -26.82
C ALA A 347 11.22 -8.61 -25.84
N ASP A 348 11.54 -8.46 -24.55
CA ASP A 348 11.19 -9.39 -23.48
C ASP A 348 10.71 -8.66 -22.21
N ILE A 349 10.49 -7.34 -22.31
CA ILE A 349 10.00 -6.50 -21.21
C ILE A 349 8.60 -6.00 -21.57
N GLY A 350 7.65 -6.25 -20.66
CA GLY A 350 6.29 -5.79 -20.67
C GLY A 350 5.92 -5.13 -19.36
N PHE A 351 4.65 -5.16 -18.98
CA PHE A 351 4.17 -4.58 -17.75
C PHE A 351 2.81 -5.12 -17.33
N ARG A 352 2.51 -4.96 -16.06
CA ARG A 352 1.15 -5.04 -15.51
C ARG A 352 0.79 -3.73 -14.83
N VAL A 353 -0.47 -3.56 -14.44
CA VAL A 353 -0.95 -2.33 -13.83
C VAL A 353 -1.61 -2.59 -12.48
N VAL A 354 -1.65 -1.53 -11.67
CA VAL A 354 -2.44 -1.49 -10.43
C VAL A 354 -3.46 -0.37 -10.50
N LEU A 355 -4.59 -0.60 -9.87
CA LEU A 355 -5.56 0.44 -9.54
C LEU A 355 -5.26 0.91 -8.13
N SER A 356 -4.93 2.17 -8.00
CA SER A 356 -4.48 2.83 -6.77
C SER A 356 -5.24 4.13 -6.53
N GLY A 357 -4.99 4.78 -5.40
CA GLY A 357 -5.60 6.05 -5.01
C GLY A 357 -4.62 6.93 -4.24
N ILE A 358 -5.02 8.15 -3.94
CA ILE A 358 -4.25 9.09 -3.13
C ILE A 358 -4.41 8.72 -1.65
N LEU A 359 -3.29 8.54 -0.94
CA LEU A 359 -3.27 8.10 0.46
C LEU A 359 -3.37 9.25 1.47
N THR A 360 -2.76 10.40 1.16
CA THR A 360 -2.62 11.49 2.12
C THR A 360 -3.53 12.66 1.81
N PRO A 361 -4.26 13.21 2.82
CA PRO A 361 -4.91 14.50 2.65
C PRO A 361 -3.86 15.58 2.40
N GLN A 362 -4.18 16.52 1.51
CA GLN A 362 -3.33 17.64 1.14
C GLN A 362 -4.10 18.95 1.27
N ASP A 363 -3.39 20.07 1.44
CA ASP A 363 -3.99 21.41 1.47
C ASP A 363 -4.78 21.77 0.20
N ARG A 364 -4.51 21.05 -0.91
CA ARG A 364 -5.18 21.23 -2.20
C ARG A 364 -6.29 20.20 -2.47
N TRP A 365 -6.69 19.44 -1.47
CA TRP A 365 -7.64 18.34 -1.62
C TRP A 365 -8.96 18.81 -2.24
N GLU A 366 -9.52 19.92 -1.74
CA GLU A 366 -10.74 20.51 -2.30
C GLU A 366 -10.57 20.91 -3.78
N SER A 367 -9.39 21.42 -4.15
CA SER A 367 -9.08 21.75 -5.54
C SER A 367 -8.99 20.51 -6.42
N PHE A 368 -8.43 19.42 -5.93
CA PHE A 368 -8.40 18.15 -6.65
C PHE A 368 -9.80 17.55 -6.79
N ASP A 369 -10.58 17.51 -5.71
CA ASP A 369 -11.96 17.04 -5.74
C ASP A 369 -12.81 17.85 -6.74
N GLN A 370 -12.65 19.18 -6.79
CA GLN A 370 -13.34 20.05 -7.76
C GLN A 370 -12.91 19.77 -9.19
N GLN A 371 -11.61 19.61 -9.45
CA GLN A 371 -11.10 19.30 -10.80
C GLN A 371 -11.58 17.92 -11.27
N TRP A 372 -11.59 16.93 -10.41
CA TRP A 372 -12.07 15.58 -10.73
C TRP A 372 -13.58 15.55 -10.91
N ALA A 373 -14.33 16.24 -10.06
CA ALA A 373 -15.78 16.40 -10.21
C ALA A 373 -16.13 17.10 -11.53
N THR A 374 -15.34 18.08 -11.96
CA THR A 374 -15.56 18.79 -13.23
C THR A 374 -15.35 17.86 -14.43
N LEU A 375 -14.37 16.95 -14.37
CA LEU A 375 -14.16 15.93 -15.41
C LEU A 375 -15.33 14.94 -15.49
N GLY A 376 -15.92 14.57 -14.34
CA GLY A 376 -17.10 13.69 -14.26
C GLY A 376 -18.42 14.39 -14.63
N LEU A 377 -18.62 15.64 -14.19
CA LEU A 377 -19.88 16.39 -14.36
C LEU A 377 -20.08 16.94 -15.77
N GLN A 378 -19.02 17.15 -16.55
CA GLN A 378 -19.15 17.57 -17.95
C GLN A 378 -19.95 16.57 -18.82
N GLN A 379 -20.07 15.32 -18.37
CA GLN A 379 -20.89 14.32 -19.07
C GLN A 379 -22.27 14.08 -18.44
N LEU A 380 -22.45 14.37 -17.15
CA LEU A 380 -23.78 14.29 -16.51
C LEU A 380 -24.68 15.46 -16.93
N SER A 381 -24.12 16.63 -17.22
CA SER A 381 -24.89 17.82 -17.67
C SER A 381 -25.48 17.67 -19.07
N THR A 382 -24.99 16.75 -19.88
CA THR A 382 -25.61 16.42 -21.19
C THR A 382 -26.79 15.46 -21.09
N ARG A 383 -27.03 14.85 -19.93
CA ARG A 383 -28.13 13.88 -19.71
C ARG A 383 -29.30 14.37 -18.85
N THR A 384 -29.16 15.53 -18.16
CA THR A 384 -30.25 16.06 -17.31
C THR A 384 -30.42 17.59 -17.46
N MET A 385 -30.92 18.02 -18.58
CA MET A 385 -31.59 19.33 -18.69
C MET A 385 -33.06 19.14 -18.39
N GLY A 386 -33.48 19.43 -17.16
CA GLY A 386 -34.90 19.50 -16.82
C GLY A 386 -35.16 19.35 -15.33
N GLY A 387 -35.11 20.44 -14.56
CA GLY A 387 -35.58 20.44 -13.19
C GLY A 387 -35.12 21.66 -12.38
N SER A 388 -36.00 22.63 -12.24
CA SER A 388 -35.81 23.90 -11.54
C SER A 388 -35.59 23.70 -10.03
N SER A 389 -34.64 24.44 -9.49
CA SER A 389 -34.39 24.56 -8.05
C SER A 389 -35.01 25.81 -7.46
N GLY A 390 -35.83 25.63 -6.42
CA GLY A 390 -36.30 26.70 -5.54
C GLY A 390 -35.42 26.76 -4.26
N PRO A 391 -35.40 27.91 -3.57
CA PRO A 391 -34.47 28.10 -2.43
C PRO A 391 -34.98 27.38 -1.16
N GLY A 392 -34.09 26.55 -0.58
CA GLY A 392 -34.38 25.83 0.65
C GLY A 392 -34.03 26.66 1.90
N ASN A 393 -34.91 26.58 2.90
CA ASN A 393 -34.77 27.18 4.22
C ASN A 393 -33.62 26.58 5.02
N ALA A 394 -32.96 27.41 5.83
CA ALA A 394 -31.90 27.01 6.75
C ALA A 394 -32.43 25.99 7.78
N MET A 395 -31.69 24.90 7.96
CA MET A 395 -31.98 23.82 8.92
C MET A 395 -31.55 24.20 10.34
N GLU A 396 -32.37 23.85 11.33
CA GLU A 396 -32.04 23.92 12.74
C GLU A 396 -30.99 22.88 13.15
N PRO A 397 -30.15 23.14 14.18
CA PRO A 397 -28.89 22.40 14.42
C PRO A 397 -29.00 21.05 15.13
N ASN A 398 -30.14 20.41 15.23
CA ASN A 398 -30.31 19.22 16.09
C ASN A 398 -30.89 17.94 15.44
N ASN A 399 -31.03 17.88 14.13
CA ASN A 399 -31.56 16.65 13.48
C ASN A 399 -30.48 15.97 12.62
N ASP A 400 -30.18 14.70 12.95
CA ASP A 400 -29.35 13.84 12.10
C ASP A 400 -29.99 13.76 10.70
N PRO A 401 -29.34 14.22 9.63
CA PRO A 401 -29.90 14.25 8.28
C PRO A 401 -30.44 12.88 7.80
N ILE A 402 -29.85 11.79 8.33
CA ILE A 402 -30.26 10.43 7.98
C ILE A 402 -31.67 10.13 8.51
N ILE A 403 -31.99 10.59 9.73
CA ILE A 403 -33.33 10.39 10.34
C ILE A 403 -34.38 11.14 9.53
N GLU A 404 -34.07 12.36 9.09
CA GLU A 404 -35.01 13.15 8.29
C GLU A 404 -35.20 12.54 6.88
N ILE A 405 -34.15 12.03 6.25
CA ILE A 405 -34.25 11.31 5.00
C ILE A 405 -35.07 10.03 5.17
N ASP A 406 -34.91 9.27 6.25
CA ASP A 406 -35.71 8.08 6.54
C ASP A 406 -37.19 8.43 6.73
N ARG A 407 -37.49 9.57 7.36
CA ARG A 407 -38.85 10.10 7.49
C ARG A 407 -39.44 10.48 6.12
N LEU A 408 -38.70 11.17 5.28
CA LEU A 408 -39.11 11.56 3.93
C LEU A 408 -39.32 10.32 3.04
N MET A 409 -38.46 9.31 3.15
CA MET A 409 -38.65 8.03 2.42
C MET A 409 -39.95 7.31 2.81
N GLY A 410 -40.34 7.38 4.09
CA GLY A 410 -41.62 6.82 4.55
C GLY A 410 -42.83 7.57 4.03
N ALA A 411 -42.71 8.84 3.72
CA ALA A 411 -43.76 9.71 3.20
C ALA A 411 -43.84 9.75 1.65
N ALA A 412 -42.80 9.32 0.95
CA ALA A 412 -42.69 9.39 -0.50
C ALA A 412 -43.67 8.38 -1.17
N GLY A 413 -44.50 8.88 -2.07
CA GLY A 413 -45.48 8.07 -2.83
C GLY A 413 -44.95 7.54 -4.16
N ASP A 414 -43.83 8.05 -4.65
CA ASP A 414 -43.23 7.69 -5.94
C ASP A 414 -41.91 6.91 -5.76
N GLU A 415 -41.77 5.82 -6.51
CA GLU A 415 -40.58 4.96 -6.49
C GLU A 415 -39.32 5.69 -7.00
N ALA A 416 -39.44 6.67 -7.90
CA ALA A 416 -38.31 7.47 -8.37
C ALA A 416 -37.83 8.43 -7.27
N GLU A 417 -38.74 8.99 -6.47
CA GLU A 417 -38.42 9.82 -5.31
C GLU A 417 -37.77 9.00 -4.19
N LYS A 418 -38.29 7.82 -3.91
CA LYS A 418 -37.65 6.89 -2.93
C LYS A 418 -36.24 6.51 -3.32
N LYS A 419 -35.97 6.24 -4.60
CA LYS A 419 -34.61 5.96 -5.08
C LYS A 419 -33.67 7.15 -4.88
N LYS A 420 -34.12 8.38 -5.12
CA LYS A 420 -33.32 9.60 -4.87
C LYS A 420 -33.02 9.78 -3.37
N LEU A 421 -34.01 9.58 -2.52
CA LEU A 421 -33.85 9.68 -1.07
C LEU A 421 -32.93 8.57 -0.54
N LEU A 422 -33.05 7.35 -1.05
CA LEU A 422 -32.15 6.24 -0.71
C LEU A 422 -30.70 6.56 -1.12
N PHE A 423 -30.50 7.14 -2.28
CA PHE A 423 -29.17 7.61 -2.72
C PHE A 423 -28.63 8.66 -1.75
N LEU A 424 -29.38 9.70 -1.43
CA LEU A 424 -29.00 10.73 -0.47
C LEU A 424 -28.67 10.13 0.91
N ARG A 425 -29.52 9.23 1.42
CA ARG A 425 -29.27 8.51 2.67
C ARG A 425 -27.93 7.77 2.66
N ASN A 426 -27.63 7.08 1.58
CA ASN A 426 -26.37 6.34 1.44
C ASN A 426 -25.17 7.30 1.40
N VAL A 427 -25.28 8.42 0.70
CA VAL A 427 -24.25 9.49 0.67
C VAL A 427 -24.02 10.04 2.09
N PHE A 428 -25.07 10.38 2.84
CA PHE A 428 -24.92 10.90 4.20
C PHE A 428 -24.35 9.85 5.18
N LYS A 429 -24.80 8.58 5.09
CA LYS A 429 -24.19 7.50 5.88
C LYS A 429 -22.71 7.34 5.57
N HIS A 430 -22.37 7.35 4.31
CA HIS A 430 -20.99 7.23 3.86
C HIS A 430 -20.13 8.40 4.35
N ASN A 431 -20.59 9.63 4.20
CA ASN A 431 -19.90 10.82 4.70
C ASN A 431 -19.68 10.77 6.22
N LYS A 432 -20.66 10.26 6.98
CA LYS A 432 -20.52 10.10 8.44
C LYS A 432 -19.45 9.06 8.81
N VAL A 433 -19.38 7.96 8.06
CA VAL A 433 -18.33 6.94 8.23
C VAL A 433 -16.97 7.52 7.87
N LEU A 434 -16.90 8.28 6.78
CA LEU A 434 -15.66 8.91 6.32
C LEU A 434 -15.13 9.94 7.31
N LEU A 435 -16.00 10.81 7.84
CA LEU A 435 -15.61 11.78 8.88
C LEU A 435 -15.02 11.07 10.09
N ARG A 436 -15.67 10.01 10.58
CA ARG A 436 -15.14 9.20 11.69
C ARG A 436 -13.79 8.57 11.38
N LYS A 437 -13.59 8.11 10.14
CA LYS A 437 -12.30 7.57 9.70
C LYS A 437 -11.23 8.66 9.68
N GLN A 438 -11.54 9.84 9.14
CA GLN A 438 -10.63 10.99 9.12
C GLN A 438 -10.25 11.43 10.54
N GLU A 439 -11.22 11.51 11.45
CA GLU A 439 -10.97 11.79 12.86
C GLU A 439 -10.05 10.74 13.51
N THR A 440 -10.30 9.46 13.22
CA THR A 440 -9.49 8.34 13.71
C THR A 440 -8.04 8.43 13.23
N GLU A 441 -7.81 8.68 11.96
CA GLU A 441 -6.47 8.81 11.39
C GLU A 441 -5.76 10.09 11.88
N ALA A 442 -6.49 11.18 12.05
CA ALA A 442 -5.95 12.41 12.64
C ALA A 442 -5.50 12.18 14.09
N ILE A 443 -6.32 11.49 14.90
CA ILE A 443 -5.98 11.12 16.29
C ILE A 443 -4.72 10.25 16.32
N LYS A 444 -4.63 9.23 15.47
CA LYS A 444 -3.43 8.40 15.36
C LYS A 444 -2.19 9.23 14.96
N GLY A 445 -2.36 10.17 14.06
CA GLY A 445 -1.32 11.13 13.67
C GLY A 445 -0.80 11.97 14.83
N ILE A 446 -1.71 12.49 15.66
CA ILE A 446 -1.38 13.25 16.88
C ILE A 446 -0.59 12.38 17.85
N ILE A 447 -1.08 11.18 18.15
CA ILE A 447 -0.43 10.24 19.08
C ILE A 447 0.99 9.89 18.59
N ARG A 448 1.15 9.50 17.31
CA ARG A 448 2.45 9.17 16.72
C ARG A 448 3.41 10.35 16.79
N SER A 449 2.94 11.53 16.41
CA SER A 449 3.74 12.75 16.44
C SER A 449 4.21 13.09 17.86
N ALA A 450 3.35 12.92 18.86
CA ALA A 450 3.70 13.15 20.26
C ALA A 450 4.76 12.14 20.77
N VAL A 451 4.58 10.86 20.47
CA VAL A 451 5.54 9.79 20.86
C VAL A 451 6.91 10.01 20.22
N LEU A 452 6.97 10.34 18.93
CA LEU A 452 8.23 10.65 18.24
C LEU A 452 8.89 11.93 18.77
N THR A 453 8.07 12.93 19.13
CA THR A 453 8.60 14.16 19.75
C THR A 453 9.18 13.89 21.14
N ALA A 454 8.54 13.01 21.92
CA ALA A 454 9.07 12.59 23.22
C ALA A 454 10.42 11.84 23.05
N GLU A 455 10.56 11.01 22.02
CA GLU A 455 11.83 10.37 21.68
C GLU A 455 12.93 11.38 21.35
N SER A 456 12.62 12.37 20.51
CA SER A 456 13.56 13.44 20.17
C SER A 456 13.99 14.22 21.42
N LEU A 457 13.07 14.54 22.33
CA LEU A 457 13.38 15.18 23.59
C LEU A 457 14.33 14.35 24.46
N GLN A 458 14.12 13.04 24.55
CA GLN A 458 15.01 12.15 25.30
C GLN A 458 16.41 12.08 24.69
N ASP A 459 16.53 12.07 23.36
CA ASP A 459 17.82 12.09 22.67
C ASP A 459 18.58 13.41 22.92
N TYR A 460 17.91 14.55 22.77
CA TYR A 460 18.52 15.86 23.07
C TYR A 460 18.93 15.97 24.54
N ALA A 461 18.14 15.44 25.45
CA ALA A 461 18.47 15.42 26.87
C ALA A 461 19.71 14.56 27.18
N THR A 462 19.81 13.40 26.54
CA THR A 462 20.97 12.53 26.66
C THR A 462 22.23 13.21 26.14
N ARG A 463 22.17 13.83 24.97
CA ARG A 463 23.29 14.61 24.41
C ARG A 463 23.67 15.79 25.32
N ARG A 464 22.69 16.49 25.88
CA ARG A 464 22.91 17.57 26.85
C ARG A 464 23.68 17.09 28.07
N LYS A 465 23.31 15.94 28.65
CA LYS A 465 23.99 15.31 29.79
C LYS A 465 25.46 15.00 29.47
N VAL A 466 25.73 14.47 28.28
CA VAL A 466 27.09 14.20 27.82
C VAL A 466 27.93 15.48 27.73
N VAL A 467 27.36 16.55 27.12
CA VAL A 467 28.06 17.84 27.01
C VAL A 467 28.31 18.49 28.38
N ILE A 468 27.35 18.40 29.30
CA ILE A 468 27.52 18.90 30.68
C ILE A 468 28.69 18.17 31.37
N ASN A 469 28.69 16.83 31.33
CA ASN A 469 29.75 16.03 31.94
C ASN A 469 31.13 16.33 31.33
N GLY A 470 31.16 16.47 29.98
CA GLY A 470 32.37 16.90 29.28
C GLY A 470 32.86 18.28 29.70
N ASN A 471 31.95 19.26 29.85
CA ASN A 471 32.28 20.60 30.30
C ASN A 471 32.82 20.62 31.74
N ILE A 472 32.22 19.85 32.66
CA ILE A 472 32.71 19.70 34.04
C ILE A 472 34.13 19.12 34.03
N SER A 473 34.41 18.12 33.18
CA SER A 473 35.75 17.55 33.06
C SER A 473 36.78 18.56 32.54
N LEU A 474 36.40 19.37 31.53
CA LEU A 474 37.27 20.43 30.99
C LEU A 474 37.56 21.52 32.04
N GLU A 475 36.56 21.96 32.79
CA GLU A 475 36.73 22.93 33.90
C GLU A 475 37.67 22.39 34.98
N LYS A 476 37.53 21.10 35.36
CA LYS A 476 38.43 20.45 36.32
C LYS A 476 39.86 20.39 35.81
N MET A 477 40.08 19.96 34.56
CA MET A 477 41.39 19.93 33.95
C MET A 477 42.05 21.33 33.87
N LYS A 478 41.24 22.37 33.60
CA LYS A 478 41.71 23.78 33.61
C LYS A 478 42.20 24.21 34.98
N ALA A 479 41.50 23.82 36.04
CA ALA A 479 41.86 24.15 37.44
C ALA A 479 43.17 23.46 37.89
N GLU A 480 43.50 22.31 37.33
CA GLU A 480 44.69 21.52 37.67
C GLU A 480 45.90 21.83 36.82
N THR A 481 45.80 22.68 35.78
CA THR A 481 46.82 22.93 34.77
C THR A 481 47.48 24.32 34.98
N VAL A 482 48.82 24.36 34.85
CA VAL A 482 49.63 25.60 34.95
C VAL A 482 50.18 26.11 33.61
N SER A 483 50.05 25.30 32.55
CA SER A 483 50.55 25.67 31.22
C SER A 483 49.59 26.61 30.48
N ALA A 484 50.05 27.82 30.15
CA ALA A 484 49.24 28.84 29.49
C ALA A 484 48.62 28.37 28.15
N SER A 485 49.38 27.65 27.34
CA SER A 485 48.90 27.14 26.04
C SER A 485 47.81 26.06 26.18
N VAL A 486 47.91 25.24 27.24
CA VAL A 486 46.88 24.22 27.54
C VAL A 486 45.65 24.89 28.13
N ILE A 487 45.79 25.91 28.97
CA ILE A 487 44.67 26.69 29.52
C ILE A 487 43.87 27.31 28.36
N GLU A 488 44.53 27.94 27.39
CA GLU A 488 43.84 28.54 26.24
C GLU A 488 43.09 27.53 25.38
N ALA A 489 43.64 26.32 25.20
CA ALA A 489 42.97 25.24 24.50
C ALA A 489 41.74 24.73 25.25
N LEU A 490 41.81 24.59 26.58
CA LEU A 490 40.70 24.19 27.45
C LEU A 490 39.60 25.26 27.46
N GLU A 491 39.95 26.54 27.50
CA GLU A 491 38.99 27.65 27.40
C GLU A 491 38.20 27.63 26.11
N ARG A 492 38.87 27.38 24.98
CA ARG A 492 38.16 27.17 23.69
C ARG A 492 37.22 25.95 23.72
N GLY A 493 37.63 24.86 24.38
CA GLY A 493 36.78 23.67 24.59
C GLY A 493 35.56 23.98 25.41
N ILE A 494 35.73 24.67 26.53
CA ILE A 494 34.65 25.10 27.43
C ILE A 494 33.68 26.06 26.71
N ALA A 495 34.19 27.02 25.94
CA ALA A 495 33.36 27.94 25.16
C ALA A 495 32.50 27.18 24.12
N ARG A 496 33.05 26.16 23.42
CA ARG A 496 32.29 25.29 22.50
C ARG A 496 31.23 24.47 23.23
N ALA A 497 31.57 23.92 24.39
CA ALA A 497 30.59 23.17 25.20
C ALA A 497 29.43 24.04 25.64
N LYS A 498 29.68 25.27 26.10
CA LYS A 498 28.65 26.25 26.48
C LYS A 498 27.75 26.63 25.30
N GLU A 499 28.31 26.83 24.11
CA GLU A 499 27.51 27.11 22.91
C GLU A 499 26.66 25.89 22.49
N SER A 500 27.23 24.68 22.53
CA SER A 500 26.49 23.43 22.29
C SER A 500 25.33 23.26 23.28
N LEU A 501 25.52 23.56 24.56
CA LEU A 501 24.45 23.52 25.57
C LEU A 501 23.33 24.49 25.23
N ARG A 502 23.67 25.70 24.82
CA ARG A 502 22.67 26.72 24.44
C ARG A 502 21.83 26.26 23.24
N MET A 503 22.46 25.63 22.24
CA MET A 503 21.74 25.08 21.08
C MET A 503 20.84 23.91 21.48
N LEU A 504 21.30 23.01 22.35
CA LEU A 504 20.53 21.87 22.84
C LEU A 504 19.33 22.34 23.69
N ASP A 505 19.51 23.33 24.57
CA ASP A 505 18.43 23.91 25.37
C ASP A 505 17.36 24.58 24.49
N ALA A 506 17.78 25.30 23.44
CA ALA A 506 16.86 25.88 22.47
C ALA A 506 16.05 24.81 21.70
N ALA A 507 16.73 23.74 21.25
CA ALA A 507 16.07 22.61 20.58
C ALA A 507 15.08 21.91 21.50
N MET A 508 15.47 21.63 22.75
CA MET A 508 14.57 21.02 23.74
C MET A 508 13.34 21.91 24.01
N GLY A 509 13.52 23.23 24.11
CA GLY A 509 12.42 24.17 24.26
C GLY A 509 11.44 24.12 23.08
N HIS A 510 11.97 24.04 21.86
CA HIS A 510 11.16 23.93 20.65
C HIS A 510 10.35 22.62 20.61
N PHE A 511 10.99 21.49 20.85
CA PHE A 511 10.31 20.18 20.86
C PHE A 511 9.30 20.07 22.02
N THR A 512 9.59 20.64 23.17
CA THR A 512 8.61 20.70 24.30
C THR A 512 7.36 21.47 23.92
N LYS A 513 7.51 22.60 23.23
CA LYS A 513 6.38 23.38 22.72
C LYS A 513 5.58 22.58 21.71
N PHE A 514 6.25 21.94 20.76
CA PHE A 514 5.60 21.10 19.74
C PHE A 514 4.84 19.92 20.37
N TYR A 515 5.41 19.28 21.38
CA TYR A 515 4.73 18.21 22.12
C TYR A 515 3.47 18.73 22.85
N LEU A 516 3.58 19.89 23.50
CA LEU A 516 2.45 20.51 24.18
C LEU A 516 1.32 20.89 23.21
N ASP A 517 1.67 21.31 22.00
CA ASP A 517 0.68 21.57 20.95
C ASP A 517 -0.07 20.27 20.56
N ARG A 518 0.59 19.10 20.54
CA ARG A 518 -0.09 17.79 20.34
C ARG A 518 -1.02 17.44 21.50
N VAL A 519 -0.63 17.75 22.74
CA VAL A 519 -1.51 17.58 23.91
C VAL A 519 -2.75 18.49 23.80
N ARG A 520 -2.58 19.73 23.37
CA ARG A 520 -3.70 20.67 23.16
C ARG A 520 -4.62 20.22 22.04
N GLU A 521 -4.05 19.82 20.91
CA GLU A 521 -4.80 19.36 19.73
C GLU A 521 -5.65 18.13 20.04
N SER A 522 -5.20 17.26 20.94
CA SER A 522 -5.98 16.09 21.37
C SER A 522 -7.36 16.46 21.94
N GLN A 523 -7.53 17.69 22.47
CA GLN A 523 -8.79 18.16 23.03
C GLN A 523 -9.84 18.54 21.97
N SER A 524 -9.42 18.67 20.70
CA SER A 524 -10.33 18.99 19.59
C SER A 524 -11.16 17.78 19.14
N TYR A 525 -10.88 16.60 19.69
CA TYR A 525 -11.54 15.35 19.31
C TYR A 525 -12.40 14.80 20.46
N PRO A 526 -13.45 14.02 20.14
CA PRO A 526 -14.27 13.35 21.15
C PRO A 526 -13.42 12.46 22.06
N ALA A 527 -13.56 12.63 23.38
CA ALA A 527 -12.74 11.95 24.38
C ALA A 527 -12.78 10.43 24.23
N GLU A 528 -13.98 9.86 24.02
CA GLU A 528 -14.18 8.41 23.85
C GLU A 528 -13.43 7.88 22.62
N LEU A 529 -13.42 8.62 21.52
CA LEU A 529 -12.72 8.23 20.30
C LEU A 529 -11.20 8.29 20.49
N PHE A 530 -10.72 9.33 21.19
CA PHE A 530 -9.30 9.51 21.48
C PHE A 530 -8.77 8.41 22.41
N GLU A 531 -9.46 8.14 23.51
CA GLU A 531 -9.11 7.10 24.48
C GLU A 531 -9.11 5.71 23.84
N ARG A 532 -10.12 5.44 23.01
CA ARG A 532 -10.16 4.17 22.25
C ARG A 532 -8.94 3.99 21.33
N GLN A 533 -8.46 5.05 20.66
CA GLN A 533 -7.27 4.94 19.81
C GLN A 533 -5.99 4.75 20.64
N LEU A 534 -5.89 5.38 21.82
CA LEU A 534 -4.79 5.13 22.75
C LEU A 534 -4.75 3.67 23.20
N ASP A 535 -5.90 3.09 23.56
CA ASP A 535 -6.00 1.69 23.99
C ASP A 535 -5.61 0.74 22.87
N LEU A 536 -6.09 0.96 21.64
CA LEU A 536 -5.75 0.14 20.48
C LEU A 536 -4.25 0.16 20.20
N ILE A 537 -3.64 1.35 20.17
CA ILE A 537 -2.18 1.49 19.96
C ILE A 537 -1.41 0.85 21.13
N SER A 538 -1.88 0.99 22.38
CA SER A 538 -1.26 0.35 23.54
C SER A 538 -1.29 -1.18 23.46
N GLN A 539 -2.38 -1.76 22.98
CA GLN A 539 -2.49 -3.20 22.75
C GLN A 539 -1.53 -3.68 21.67
N GLU A 540 -1.41 -2.93 20.58
CA GLU A 540 -0.46 -3.22 19.50
C GLU A 540 0.99 -3.18 19.97
N LEU A 541 1.33 -2.25 20.87
CA LEU A 541 2.66 -2.10 21.48
C LEU A 541 2.89 -3.05 22.69
N SER A 542 2.08 -4.08 22.86
CA SER A 542 2.25 -5.08 23.94
C SER A 542 3.27 -6.18 23.62
N LEU A 543 3.83 -6.21 22.43
CA LEU A 543 4.86 -7.15 21.99
C LEU A 543 6.20 -6.90 22.70
N ASP A 544 6.98 -7.95 22.95
CA ASP A 544 8.07 -8.00 23.94
C ASP A 544 9.46 -7.53 23.41
N GLU A 545 9.52 -6.74 22.37
CA GLU A 545 10.77 -6.17 21.87
C GLU A 545 11.14 -4.88 22.62
N ASP A 546 12.44 -4.67 22.90
CA ASP A 546 12.93 -3.50 23.64
C ASP A 546 12.54 -2.16 23.01
N PHE A 547 12.53 -2.09 21.68
CA PHE A 547 12.08 -0.93 20.94
C PHE A 547 10.60 -0.64 21.20
N VAL A 548 9.75 -1.67 21.15
CA VAL A 548 8.30 -1.57 21.36
C VAL A 548 8.01 -1.15 22.82
N ARG A 549 8.76 -1.66 23.79
CA ARG A 549 8.65 -1.27 25.19
C ARG A 549 8.92 0.22 25.40
N SER A 550 9.93 0.76 24.71
CA SER A 550 10.27 2.18 24.78
C SER A 550 9.17 3.08 24.15
N LEU A 551 8.56 2.64 23.05
CA LEU A 551 7.42 3.33 22.44
C LEU A 551 6.20 3.33 23.37
N ARG A 552 5.91 2.21 24.00
CA ARG A 552 4.80 2.07 24.95
C ARG A 552 4.96 3.03 26.14
N THR A 553 6.15 3.09 26.74
CA THR A 553 6.44 4.02 27.84
C THR A 553 6.14 5.47 27.44
N ARG A 554 6.49 5.88 26.21
CA ARG A 554 6.19 7.24 25.70
C ARG A 554 4.71 7.44 25.42
N LEU A 555 4.00 6.43 24.97
CA LEU A 555 2.56 6.44 24.77
C LEU A 555 1.82 6.65 26.11
N ASP A 556 2.18 5.87 27.13
CA ASP A 556 1.60 5.98 28.48
C ASP A 556 1.84 7.37 29.09
N MET A 557 3.03 7.93 28.84
CA MET A 557 3.38 9.27 29.24
C MET A 557 2.52 10.32 28.52
N PHE A 558 2.31 10.17 27.22
CA PHE A 558 1.44 11.06 26.46
C PHE A 558 -0.01 11.01 26.96
N ALA A 559 -0.55 9.81 27.19
CA ALA A 559 -1.87 9.62 27.78
C ALA A 559 -2.01 10.30 29.15
N LYS A 560 -0.98 10.20 30.00
CA LYS A 560 -0.88 10.90 31.29
C LYS A 560 -0.95 12.42 31.11
N HIS A 561 -0.16 12.98 30.18
CA HIS A 561 -0.14 14.43 29.95
C HIS A 561 -1.46 14.96 29.37
N VAL A 562 -2.12 14.22 28.49
CA VAL A 562 -3.46 14.56 28.00
C VAL A 562 -4.47 14.60 29.15
N SER A 563 -4.42 13.61 30.06
CA SER A 563 -5.29 13.56 31.24
C SER A 563 -5.00 14.69 32.25
N LEU A 564 -3.73 15.06 32.44
CA LEU A 564 -3.33 16.18 33.29
C LEU A 564 -3.81 17.49 32.70
N TYR A 565 -3.63 17.71 31.40
CA TYR A 565 -4.09 18.93 30.73
C TYR A 565 -5.61 19.12 30.87
N LYS A 566 -6.39 18.05 30.72
CA LYS A 566 -7.84 18.08 30.98
C LYS A 566 -8.18 18.49 32.42
N ARG A 567 -7.48 17.91 33.41
CA ARG A 567 -7.74 18.20 34.85
C ARG A 567 -7.33 19.60 35.27
N GLN A 568 -6.32 20.18 34.66
CA GLN A 568 -5.79 21.52 34.98
C GLN A 568 -6.41 22.62 34.13
N ALA A 569 -7.57 22.37 33.51
CA ALA A 569 -8.32 23.36 32.71
C ALA A 569 -7.48 24.01 31.59
N GLY A 570 -6.54 23.23 31.00
CA GLY A 570 -5.73 23.69 29.87
C GLY A 570 -4.38 24.34 30.26
N ASP A 571 -3.99 24.32 31.53
CA ASP A 571 -2.72 24.88 32.01
C ASP A 571 -1.73 23.74 32.38
N LEU A 572 -0.97 23.26 31.41
CA LEU A 572 0.11 22.28 31.61
C LEU A 572 1.46 22.96 31.36
N SER A 573 2.29 23.07 32.39
CA SER A 573 3.57 23.75 32.26
C SER A 573 4.59 22.93 31.47
N PRO A 574 5.42 23.57 30.62
CA PRO A 574 6.50 22.92 29.88
C PRO A 574 7.49 22.15 30.77
N GLU A 575 7.72 22.63 31.99
CA GLU A 575 8.64 22.02 32.96
C GLU A 575 8.14 20.64 33.42
N ILE A 576 6.84 20.47 33.61
CA ILE A 576 6.25 19.16 33.97
C ILE A 576 6.52 18.16 32.87
N ILE A 577 6.29 18.55 31.61
CA ILE A 577 6.53 17.70 30.44
C ILE A 577 8.00 17.30 30.35
N GLN A 578 8.91 18.29 30.46
CA GLN A 578 10.34 18.02 30.39
C GLN A 578 10.79 17.08 31.50
N ASN A 579 10.39 17.32 32.72
CA ASN A 579 10.78 16.50 33.88
C ASN A 579 10.26 15.06 33.76
N ASP A 580 9.02 14.86 33.32
CA ASP A 580 8.45 13.55 33.13
C ASP A 580 9.16 12.76 31.98
N ILE A 581 9.45 13.43 30.87
CA ILE A 581 10.15 12.81 29.73
C ILE A 581 11.59 12.47 30.10
N LEU A 582 12.28 13.32 30.87
CA LEU A 582 13.66 13.12 31.30
C LEU A 582 13.80 12.05 32.38
N SER A 583 12.85 11.96 33.31
CA SER A 583 12.87 10.96 34.39
C SER A 583 12.62 9.53 33.89
N ASN A 584 11.95 9.38 32.75
CA ASN A 584 11.68 8.09 32.11
C ASN A 584 12.66 7.77 30.95
N SER A 585 13.77 8.47 30.85
CA SER A 585 14.83 8.18 29.89
C SER A 585 15.63 6.95 30.38
N PRO A 586 15.80 5.91 29.59
CA PRO A 586 16.71 4.83 29.94
C PRO A 586 18.13 5.42 30.12
N LEU A 587 18.75 5.15 31.25
CA LEU A 587 20.11 5.54 31.59
C LEU A 587 21.14 4.76 30.76
#